data_f38aea8950db998376f7b247494a2463
#
_entry.id   f38aea8950db998376f7b247494a2463
#
_cell.length_a   1.000
_cell.length_b   1.000
_cell.length_c   1.000
_cell.angle_alpha   90.00
_cell.angle_beta   90.00
_cell.angle_gamma   90.00
#
_symmetry.space_group_name_H-M   'P 1'
#
loop_
_entity.id
_entity.type
_entity.pdbx_description
1 polymer ?
#
loop_
_entity_poly.entity_id
_entity_poly.type
_entity_poly.pdbx_seq_one_letter_code
_entity_poly.pdbx_strand_id
1 'polypeptide(L)'
;TITACCHSSGVFNLWRQIGSDAYAQLDTFKGDADGNRLRVTMQMGQTQTSNTAERSMTVLDSPNTTSAVKYKWQIGTPYHSTYKIIVNASDTDSNDVYHTRSISTMTAQEIVA
;
A
#
# COMPACT_ATOMS: atom_id res chain seq x y z
N THR A 1 -4.68 4.77 -7.54
CA THR A 1 -3.67 5.82 -7.80
C THR A 1 -3.21 6.44 -6.50
N ILE A 2 -1.93 6.58 -6.32
CA ILE A 2 -1.35 7.07 -5.07
C ILE A 2 -0.28 8.12 -5.40
N THR A 3 -0.31 9.21 -4.65
CA THR A 3 0.66 10.29 -4.78
C THR A 3 1.42 10.45 -3.47
N ALA A 4 2.75 10.48 -3.55
CA ALA A 4 3.61 10.89 -2.46
C ALA A 4 4.27 12.20 -2.81
N CYS A 5 4.09 13.21 -1.96
CA CYS A 5 4.63 14.55 -2.20
C CYS A 5 6.12 14.65 -1.81
N CYS A 6 6.86 15.43 -2.62
CA CYS A 6 8.06 16.15 -2.20
C CYS A 6 9.21 15.27 -1.68
N HIS A 7 9.77 14.43 -2.51
CA HIS A 7 10.90 13.54 -2.19
C HIS A 7 10.57 12.43 -1.17
N SER A 8 9.30 12.26 -0.83
CA SER A 8 8.89 11.15 0.04
C SER A 8 8.54 9.92 -0.76
N SER A 9 8.74 8.77 -0.17
CA SER A 9 8.25 7.51 -0.69
C SER A 9 7.05 7.04 0.12
N GLY A 10 6.03 6.57 -0.59
CA GLY A 10 4.94 5.83 0.02
C GLY A 10 5.37 4.38 0.22
N VAL A 11 5.14 3.85 1.39
CA VAL A 11 5.40 2.45 1.70
C VAL A 11 4.10 1.73 2.03
N PHE A 12 4.03 0.48 1.61
CA PHE A 12 2.84 -0.35 1.72
C PHE A 12 3.21 -1.67 2.35
N ASN A 13 2.45 -2.07 3.35
CA ASN A 13 2.55 -3.38 3.96
C ASN A 13 1.20 -4.09 3.90
N LEU A 14 1.22 -5.35 3.55
CA LEU A 14 0.05 -6.21 3.56
C LEU A 14 -0.13 -6.80 4.95
N TRP A 15 -1.34 -6.72 5.48
CA TRP A 15 -1.74 -7.25 6.77
C TRP A 15 -2.85 -8.27 6.61
N ARG A 16 -2.87 -9.24 7.47
CA ARG A 16 -3.89 -10.29 7.51
C ARG A 16 -4.46 -10.44 8.92
N GLN A 17 -5.75 -10.71 9.00
CA GLN A 17 -6.45 -11.15 10.20
C GLN A 17 -7.06 -12.53 9.94
N ILE A 18 -6.91 -13.44 10.86
CA ILE A 18 -7.57 -14.76 10.86
C ILE A 18 -8.63 -14.78 11.96
N GLY A 19 -9.87 -15.05 11.58
CA GLY A 19 -10.99 -15.07 12.51
C GLY A 19 -11.13 -13.74 13.26
N SER A 20 -11.05 -13.81 14.59
CA SER A 20 -11.11 -12.65 15.51
C SER A 20 -9.76 -12.21 16.04
N ASP A 21 -8.66 -12.79 15.55
CA ASP A 21 -7.31 -12.43 15.98
C ASP A 21 -6.97 -10.97 15.59
N ALA A 22 -5.91 -10.43 16.20
CA ALA A 22 -5.39 -9.14 15.77
C ALA A 22 -4.82 -9.22 14.35
N TYR A 23 -4.85 -8.09 13.63
CA TYR A 23 -4.15 -7.98 12.36
C TYR A 23 -2.63 -8.10 12.56
N ALA A 24 -1.99 -8.86 11.71
CA ALA A 24 -0.54 -9.02 11.68
C ALA A 24 0.02 -8.70 10.29
N GLN A 25 1.21 -8.12 10.25
CA GLN A 25 1.93 -7.90 9.00
C GLN A 25 2.37 -9.25 8.41
N LEU A 26 2.28 -9.35 7.11
CA LEU A 26 2.76 -10.52 6.38
C LEU A 26 4.23 -10.32 5.98
N ASP A 27 5.13 -10.68 6.88
CA ASP A 27 6.58 -10.51 6.68
C ASP A 27 7.13 -11.32 5.51
N THR A 28 6.46 -12.38 5.10
CA THR A 28 6.81 -13.18 3.92
C THR A 28 6.77 -12.35 2.63
N PHE A 29 5.93 -11.33 2.57
CA PHE A 29 5.79 -10.46 1.40
C PHE A 29 6.52 -9.14 1.54
N LYS A 30 7.58 -9.09 2.33
CA LYS A 30 8.46 -7.94 2.47
C LYS A 30 9.84 -8.23 1.90
N GLY A 31 10.54 -7.18 1.49
CA GLY A 31 11.94 -7.27 1.10
C GLY A 31 12.86 -7.72 2.24
N ASP A 32 14.06 -8.09 1.91
CA ASP A 32 15.07 -8.57 2.87
C ASP A 32 15.52 -7.48 3.84
N ALA A 33 15.95 -7.90 5.01
CA ALA A 33 16.53 -7.01 5.99
C ALA A 33 17.97 -6.62 5.55
N ASP A 34 18.25 -5.32 5.57
CA ASP A 34 19.59 -4.81 5.26
C ASP A 34 19.84 -3.48 6.00
N GLY A 35 20.65 -3.52 7.04
CA GLY A 35 20.99 -2.35 7.85
C GLY A 35 19.75 -1.62 8.39
N ASN A 36 19.69 -0.31 8.18
CA ASN A 36 18.59 0.55 8.63
C ASN A 36 17.45 0.66 7.60
N ARG A 37 17.49 -0.13 6.53
CA ARG A 37 16.44 -0.08 5.50
C ARG A 37 15.15 -0.67 6.03
N LEU A 38 14.03 0.01 5.75
CA LEU A 38 12.72 -0.52 6.08
C LEU A 38 12.38 -1.69 5.17
N ARG A 39 11.89 -2.76 5.76
CA ARG A 39 11.31 -3.87 5.01
C ARG A 39 9.86 -3.56 4.72
N VAL A 40 9.52 -3.49 3.45
CA VAL A 40 8.17 -3.16 2.99
C VAL A 40 7.73 -4.10 1.89
N THR A 41 6.43 -4.28 1.75
CA THR A 41 5.86 -5.09 0.68
C THR A 41 6.00 -4.38 -0.67
N MET A 42 5.74 -3.08 -0.69
CA MET A 42 5.82 -2.28 -1.91
C MET A 42 6.20 -0.84 -1.55
N GLN A 43 6.97 -0.20 -2.41
CA GLN A 43 7.35 1.20 -2.27
C GLN A 43 7.03 1.98 -3.53
N MET A 44 6.66 3.22 -3.35
CA MET A 44 6.44 4.17 -4.42
C MET A 44 7.12 5.50 -4.09
N GLY A 45 7.89 6.03 -5.03
CA GLY A 45 8.46 7.36 -4.95
C GLY A 45 7.86 8.27 -6.00
N GLN A 46 7.71 9.55 -5.66
CA GLN A 46 7.24 10.57 -6.59
C GLN A 46 7.72 11.96 -6.17
N THR A 47 8.04 12.80 -7.17
CA THR A 47 8.67 14.09 -6.93
C THR A 47 7.82 15.29 -7.37
N GLN A 48 6.67 15.06 -7.98
CA GLN A 48 5.82 16.13 -8.51
C GLN A 48 4.41 16.09 -7.93
N THR A 49 3.86 17.25 -7.65
CA THR A 49 2.57 17.42 -6.98
C THR A 49 1.35 17.11 -7.86
N SER A 50 1.49 17.21 -9.16
CA SER A 50 0.40 16.94 -10.12
C SER A 50 0.38 15.51 -10.63
N ASN A 51 1.46 14.75 -10.43
CA ASN A 51 1.57 13.40 -10.96
C ASN A 51 1.01 12.38 -9.98
N THR A 52 0.38 11.37 -10.53
CA THR A 52 -0.05 10.19 -9.82
C THR A 52 0.67 8.97 -10.38
N ALA A 53 0.89 7.97 -9.55
CA ALA A 53 1.47 6.70 -9.98
C ALA A 53 0.55 5.56 -9.59
N GLU A 54 0.49 4.57 -10.47
CA GLU A 54 -0.23 3.33 -10.20
C GLU A 54 0.72 2.25 -9.72
N ARG A 55 0.23 1.44 -8.80
CA ARG A 55 0.91 0.23 -8.36
C ARG A 55 -0.08 -0.89 -8.25
N SER A 56 0.35 -2.04 -8.68
CA SER A 56 -0.40 -3.28 -8.49
C SER A 56 0.50 -4.37 -7.95
N MET A 57 -0.08 -5.27 -7.18
CA MET A 57 0.62 -6.41 -6.64
C MET A 57 -0.33 -7.60 -6.58
N THR A 58 0.19 -8.76 -6.91
CA THR A 58 -0.47 -10.04 -6.69
C THR A 58 0.40 -10.88 -5.78
N VAL A 59 -0.20 -11.41 -4.72
CA VAL A 59 0.48 -12.31 -3.78
C VAL A 59 -0.33 -13.60 -3.65
N LEU A 60 0.36 -14.70 -3.38
CA LEU A 60 -0.25 -15.97 -3.03
C LEU A 60 0.02 -16.21 -1.54
N ASP A 61 -1.03 -16.19 -0.74
CA ASP A 61 -0.96 -16.46 0.69
C ASP A 61 -1.53 -17.85 1.01
N SER A 62 -1.00 -18.48 2.04
CA SER A 62 -1.45 -19.79 2.51
C SER A 62 -1.73 -19.71 4.01
N PRO A 63 -2.87 -19.16 4.42
CA PRO A 63 -3.17 -18.96 5.83
C PRO A 63 -3.42 -20.26 6.59
N ASN A 64 -3.64 -21.38 5.89
CA ASN A 64 -3.84 -22.70 6.44
C ASN A 64 -4.88 -22.72 7.58
N THR A 65 -6.05 -22.20 7.31
CA THR A 65 -7.16 -22.07 8.28
C THR A 65 -8.51 -22.26 7.60
N THR A 66 -9.49 -22.69 8.37
CA THR A 66 -10.91 -22.71 7.96
C THR A 66 -11.67 -21.48 8.45
N SER A 67 -11.04 -20.62 9.25
CA SER A 67 -11.63 -19.38 9.72
C SER A 67 -11.63 -18.32 8.61
N ALA A 68 -12.54 -17.36 8.73
CA ALA A 68 -12.58 -16.22 7.80
C ALA A 68 -11.25 -15.44 7.85
N VAL A 69 -10.75 -15.09 6.68
CA VAL A 69 -9.50 -14.33 6.53
C VAL A 69 -9.80 -12.96 5.96
N LYS A 70 -9.21 -11.93 6.55
CA LYS A 70 -9.30 -10.55 6.06
C LYS A 70 -7.93 -10.00 5.77
N TYR A 71 -7.84 -9.22 4.72
CA TYR A 71 -6.62 -8.53 4.32
C TYR A 71 -6.83 -7.04 4.30
N LYS A 72 -5.78 -6.28 4.59
CA LYS A 72 -5.74 -4.83 4.42
C LYS A 72 -4.35 -4.37 4.02
N TRP A 73 -4.30 -3.27 3.28
CA TRP A 73 -3.08 -2.51 3.08
C TRP A 73 -2.94 -1.46 4.19
N GLN A 74 -1.75 -1.39 4.75
CA GLN A 74 -1.33 -0.25 5.55
C GLN A 74 -0.37 0.59 4.71
N ILE A 75 -0.65 1.87 4.65
CA ILE A 75 0.09 2.83 3.82
C ILE A 75 0.68 3.88 4.74
N GLY A 76 1.93 4.23 4.51
CA GLY A 76 2.61 5.23 5.31
C GLY A 76 3.78 5.88 4.58
N THR A 77 4.34 6.91 5.19
CA THR A 77 5.60 7.50 4.75
C THR A 77 6.66 7.25 5.82
N PRO A 78 7.84 6.72 5.43
CA PRO A 78 8.89 6.40 6.40
C PRO A 78 9.75 7.59 6.78
N TYR A 79 9.66 8.69 6.05
CA TYR A 79 10.73 9.68 6.11
C TYR A 79 10.45 10.88 7.02
N HIS A 80 9.28 11.49 6.95
CA HIS A 80 9.02 12.72 7.73
C HIS A 80 7.54 12.95 7.96
N SER A 81 7.20 13.53 9.11
CA SER A 81 5.80 13.82 9.48
C SER A 81 5.13 14.89 8.62
N THR A 82 5.90 15.69 7.87
CA THR A 82 5.37 16.70 6.95
C THR A 82 5.01 16.14 5.58
N TYR A 83 5.47 14.94 5.25
CA TYR A 83 5.15 14.31 3.98
C TYR A 83 3.86 13.51 4.09
N LYS A 84 3.06 13.56 3.05
CA LYS A 84 1.76 12.90 3.01
C LYS A 84 1.66 11.94 1.84
N ILE A 85 0.77 11.00 1.98
CA ILE A 85 0.36 10.11 0.90
C ILE A 85 -1.11 10.41 0.60
N ILE A 86 -1.41 10.55 -0.67
CA ILE A 86 -2.75 10.82 -1.15
C ILE A 86 -3.17 9.65 -2.01
N VAL A 87 -4.32 9.10 -1.72
CA VAL A 87 -4.89 7.96 -2.42
C VAL A 87 -6.01 8.45 -3.32
N ASN A 88 -5.95 8.06 -4.60
CA ASN A 88 -6.97 8.35 -5.62
C ASN A 88 -7.14 9.83 -5.98
N ALA A 89 -6.15 10.67 -5.67
CA ALA A 89 -6.11 12.07 -6.06
C ALA A 89 -4.67 12.54 -6.23
N SER A 90 -4.46 13.68 -6.87
CA SER A 90 -3.17 14.37 -6.88
C SER A 90 -3.00 15.27 -5.66
N ASP A 91 -1.78 15.67 -5.34
CA ASP A 91 -1.51 16.56 -4.20
C ASP A 91 -2.17 17.94 -4.37
N THR A 92 -2.10 18.48 -5.57
CA THR A 92 -2.86 19.66 -5.94
C THR A 92 -4.25 19.22 -6.39
N ASP A 93 -5.21 19.25 -5.48
CA ASP A 93 -6.59 18.81 -5.73
C ASP A 93 -7.47 20.02 -6.08
N SER A 94 -7.12 20.72 -7.16
CA SER A 94 -7.92 21.85 -7.66
C SER A 94 -8.99 21.40 -8.64
N ASN A 95 -10.04 22.21 -8.78
CA ASN A 95 -11.16 21.92 -9.66
C ASN A 95 -10.81 22.25 -11.12
N ASP A 96 -9.96 21.45 -11.72
CA ASP A 96 -9.59 21.54 -13.12
C ASP A 96 -9.38 20.14 -13.73
N VAL A 97 -9.22 20.11 -15.06
CA VAL A 97 -9.13 18.85 -15.82
C VAL A 97 -7.82 18.09 -15.62
N TYR A 98 -6.82 18.72 -15.02
CA TYR A 98 -5.51 18.10 -14.81
C TYR A 98 -5.40 17.36 -13.48
N HIS A 99 -6.33 17.62 -12.55
CA HIS A 99 -6.34 17.01 -11.21
C HIS A 99 -7.48 16.00 -11.10
N THR A 100 -7.26 14.85 -11.72
CA THR A 100 -8.25 13.77 -11.78
C THR A 100 -8.32 13.00 -10.47
N ARG A 101 -9.44 12.36 -10.23
CA ARG A 101 -9.65 11.38 -9.16
C ARG A 101 -9.81 10.00 -9.75
N SER A 102 -9.26 9.02 -9.07
CA SER A 102 -9.26 7.62 -9.50
C SER A 102 -9.82 6.71 -8.41
N ILE A 103 -9.80 5.43 -8.68
CA ILE A 103 -10.24 4.41 -7.72
C ILE A 103 -9.10 3.44 -7.41
N SER A 104 -9.18 2.82 -6.26
CA SER A 104 -8.32 1.68 -5.90
C SER A 104 -9.20 0.45 -5.66
N THR A 105 -8.72 -0.71 -6.04
CA THR A 105 -9.42 -1.97 -5.85
C THR A 105 -8.50 -2.98 -5.17
N MET A 106 -9.09 -3.86 -4.39
CA MET A 106 -8.43 -5.01 -3.81
C MET A 106 -9.33 -6.23 -4.02
N THR A 107 -8.76 -7.29 -4.55
CA THR A 107 -9.47 -8.55 -4.78
C THR A 107 -8.77 -9.67 -4.02
N ALA A 108 -9.53 -10.44 -3.29
CA ALA A 108 -9.09 -11.70 -2.71
C ALA A 108 -9.86 -12.84 -3.38
N GLN A 109 -9.13 -13.86 -3.83
CA GLN A 109 -9.71 -15.05 -4.44
C GLN A 109 -9.23 -16.28 -3.70
N GLU A 110 -10.17 -17.10 -3.28
CA GLU A 110 -9.84 -18.42 -2.72
C GLU A 110 -9.57 -19.40 -3.87
N ILE A 111 -8.44 -20.10 -3.76
CA ILE A 111 -8.07 -21.16 -4.69
C ILE A 111 -8.23 -22.47 -3.94
N VAL A 112 -9.17 -23.27 -4.38
CA VAL A 112 -9.42 -24.61 -3.84
C VAL A 112 -8.58 -25.62 -4.59
N ALA A 113 -7.84 -26.41 -3.85
CA ALA A 113 -7.03 -27.50 -4.44
C ALA A 113 -7.88 -28.74 -4.74
#